data_1911f662a589d18a7b5b5758deea345e
#
_entry.id   1911f662a589d18a7b5b5758deea345e
#
_cell.length_a   1.000
_cell.length_b   1.000
_cell.length_c   1.000
_cell.angle_alpha   90.00
_cell.angle_beta   90.00
_cell.angle_gamma   90.00
#
_symmetry.space_group_name_H-M   'P 1'
#
loop_
_entity.id
_entity.type
_entity.pdbx_description
1 polymer ?
#
loop_
_entity_poly.entity_id
_entity_poly.type
_entity_poly.pdbx_seq_one_letter_code
_entity_poly.pdbx_strand_id
1 'polypeptide(L)'
;SLGLDFSGGTLVEVSYETPVDLEMIRNTLIDNGYDDSQVVNFGSNLDVLIKVADQNGNSSIGDNIFQILEAEGFKGELKRVEFVGPQVGAELRDQGGLGMLVALFMILFYVAFRFQYKFALGAVAALGHDVVIILGLFSIFGWDFDLTVLAALLAVIGYSLNDTIVVSDRIRENFRKERAMDPEEMIDLSLNQTLGRTIVTSFTTLLVLFALFIFGGEMIKGFSLALILGVLVGTYSSIYVVANMLMSLTLTQEDLAIPEPEGADFDELP
;
A
#
# COMPACT_ATOMS: atom_id res chain seq x y z
N SER A 1 -1.13 7.58 11.51
CA SER A 1 -2.28 8.50 11.66
C SER A 1 -3.03 8.64 10.33
N LEU A 2 -4.27 9.18 10.36
CA LEU A 2 -4.96 9.55 9.11
C LEU A 2 -4.35 10.86 8.60
N GLY A 3 -4.06 10.90 7.30
CA GLY A 3 -3.59 12.10 6.62
C GLY A 3 -4.67 13.17 6.50
N LEU A 4 -4.28 14.37 6.07
CA LEU A 4 -5.15 15.52 5.91
C LEU A 4 -6.38 15.22 5.03
N ASP A 5 -6.17 14.44 3.96
CA ASP A 5 -7.22 14.06 3.00
C ASP A 5 -8.42 13.37 3.67
N PHE A 6 -8.19 12.64 4.75
CA PHE A 6 -9.22 11.85 5.45
C PHE A 6 -9.67 12.46 6.78
N SER A 7 -8.80 13.23 7.44
CA SER A 7 -9.13 13.88 8.70
C SER A 7 -9.79 15.24 8.53
N GLY A 8 -9.52 15.91 7.40
CA GLY A 8 -9.77 17.32 7.23
C GLY A 8 -8.79 18.18 8.04
N GLY A 9 -8.75 19.46 7.77
CA GLY A 9 -7.88 20.42 8.46
C GLY A 9 -7.13 21.34 7.50
N THR A 10 -6.14 22.03 8.04
CA THR A 10 -5.27 22.95 7.30
C THR A 10 -3.83 22.53 7.44
N LEU A 11 -3.10 22.56 6.32
CA LEU A 11 -1.67 22.34 6.25
C LEU A 11 -1.00 23.61 5.76
N VAL A 12 0.01 24.06 6.50
CA VAL A 12 0.79 25.27 6.19
C VAL A 12 2.25 24.87 6.07
N GLU A 13 2.88 25.17 4.95
CA GLU A 13 4.29 24.97 4.72
C GLU A 13 5.00 26.34 4.71
N VAL A 14 5.96 26.49 5.62
CA VAL A 14 6.74 27.74 5.76
C VAL A 14 8.21 27.41 5.62
N SER A 15 8.92 28.14 4.77
CA SER A 15 10.37 28.05 4.60
C SER A 15 11.06 29.19 5.33
N TYR A 16 12.08 28.88 6.13
CA TYR A 16 12.85 29.84 6.91
C TYR A 16 14.27 29.96 6.35
N GLU A 17 14.89 31.14 6.52
CA GLU A 17 16.29 31.34 6.13
C GLU A 17 17.28 30.64 7.04
N THR A 18 16.89 30.37 8.28
CA THR A 18 17.70 29.66 9.28
C THR A 18 16.84 28.62 10.00
N PRO A 19 17.44 27.51 10.48
CA PRO A 19 16.71 26.52 11.24
C PRO A 19 15.98 27.14 12.45
N VAL A 20 14.72 26.83 12.62
CA VAL A 20 13.88 27.29 13.71
C VAL A 20 13.60 26.17 14.71
N ASP A 21 13.37 26.55 15.96
CA ASP A 21 12.98 25.60 17.01
C ASP A 21 11.49 25.26 16.86
N LEU A 22 11.19 24.00 16.56
CA LEU A 22 9.83 23.51 16.37
C LEU A 22 8.99 23.61 17.66
N GLU A 23 9.61 23.47 18.83
CA GLU A 23 8.93 23.62 20.13
C GLU A 23 8.46 25.05 20.34
N MET A 24 9.27 26.04 19.95
CA MET A 24 8.86 27.45 20.03
C MET A 24 7.65 27.72 19.12
N ILE A 25 7.69 27.23 17.87
CA ILE A 25 6.55 27.37 16.95
C ILE A 25 5.29 26.72 17.54
N ARG A 26 5.44 25.47 18.07
CA ARG A 26 4.32 24.76 18.69
C ARG A 26 3.72 25.51 19.85
N ASN A 27 4.54 26.01 20.76
CA ASN A 27 4.09 26.77 21.93
C ASN A 27 3.38 28.07 21.50
N THR A 28 3.92 28.78 20.51
CA THR A 28 3.27 29.97 19.92
C THR A 28 1.88 29.65 19.38
N LEU A 29 1.73 28.52 18.70
CA LEU A 29 0.43 28.09 18.17
C LEU A 29 -0.55 27.72 19.27
N ILE A 30 -0.11 27.02 20.31
CA ILE A 30 -0.91 26.66 21.50
C ILE A 30 -1.40 27.94 22.19
N ASP A 31 -0.52 28.92 22.43
CA ASP A 31 -0.85 30.18 23.09
C ASP A 31 -1.89 31.00 22.29
N ASN A 32 -1.99 30.76 20.99
CA ASN A 32 -2.97 31.37 20.09
C ASN A 32 -4.21 30.49 19.80
N GLY A 33 -4.40 29.39 20.55
CA GLY A 33 -5.62 28.56 20.49
C GLY A 33 -5.58 27.42 19.48
N TYR A 34 -4.39 27.06 18.98
CA TYR A 34 -4.20 25.90 18.08
C TYR A 34 -3.56 24.73 18.82
N ASP A 35 -4.25 24.23 19.86
CA ASP A 35 -3.74 23.20 20.78
C ASP A 35 -3.40 21.86 20.08
N ASP A 36 -4.13 21.51 19.02
CA ASP A 36 -3.96 20.26 18.27
C ASP A 36 -3.01 20.40 17.07
N SER A 37 -2.13 21.42 17.08
CA SER A 37 -1.18 21.64 15.99
C SER A 37 -0.03 20.62 16.02
N GLN A 38 0.25 20.00 14.85
CA GLN A 38 1.44 19.20 14.63
C GLN A 38 2.47 20.02 13.85
N VAL A 39 3.67 20.16 14.40
CA VAL A 39 4.76 20.93 13.79
C VAL A 39 5.93 20.00 13.56
N VAL A 40 6.34 19.85 12.30
CA VAL A 40 7.44 18.94 11.89
C VAL A 40 8.31 19.60 10.82
N ASN A 41 9.57 19.17 10.72
CA ASN A 41 10.39 19.52 9.57
C ASN A 41 9.91 18.79 8.30
N PHE A 42 10.02 19.44 7.16
CA PHE A 42 9.54 18.94 5.88
C PHE A 42 10.64 19.03 4.81
N GLY A 43 11.32 17.90 4.56
CA GLY A 43 12.40 17.80 3.58
C GLY A 43 13.73 18.38 4.04
N SER A 44 13.73 19.53 4.69
CA SER A 44 14.92 20.18 5.23
C SER A 44 14.68 20.72 6.64
N ASN A 45 15.75 21.15 7.34
CA ASN A 45 15.65 21.81 8.64
C ASN A 45 15.17 23.28 8.52
N LEU A 46 15.05 23.79 7.30
CA LEU A 46 14.58 25.13 7.01
C LEU A 46 13.08 25.17 6.69
N ASP A 47 12.53 24.06 6.27
CA ASP A 47 11.13 23.96 5.89
C ASP A 47 10.34 23.31 7.02
N VAL A 48 9.28 23.96 7.44
CA VAL A 48 8.41 23.53 8.53
C VAL A 48 7.00 23.32 7.99
N LEU A 49 6.44 22.16 8.30
CA LEU A 49 5.07 21.78 8.01
C LEU A 49 4.25 21.85 9.29
N ILE A 50 3.19 22.63 9.24
CA ILE A 50 2.24 22.80 10.32
C ILE A 50 0.91 22.22 9.88
N LYS A 51 0.40 21.22 10.62
CA LYS A 51 -0.94 20.65 10.41
C LYS A 51 -1.82 21.06 11.58
N VAL A 52 -3.00 21.56 11.28
CA VAL A 52 -4.01 21.95 12.26
C VAL A 52 -5.33 21.31 11.91
N ALA A 53 -5.90 20.58 12.87
CA ALA A 53 -7.26 20.07 12.73
C ALA A 53 -8.26 21.20 12.72
N ASP A 54 -9.13 21.26 11.72
CA ASP A 54 -10.20 22.26 11.66
C ASP A 54 -11.56 21.58 11.70
N GLN A 55 -12.25 21.73 12.82
CA GLN A 55 -13.61 21.22 13.00
C GLN A 55 -14.69 22.17 12.45
N ASN A 56 -14.33 23.41 12.15
CA ASN A 56 -15.29 24.47 11.79
C ASN A 56 -15.32 24.79 10.28
N GLY A 57 -14.41 24.23 9.49
CA GLY A 57 -14.35 24.45 8.04
C GLY A 57 -13.87 25.85 7.63
N ASN A 58 -12.98 26.47 8.41
CA ASN A 58 -12.48 27.82 8.15
C ASN A 58 -11.24 27.78 7.24
N SER A 59 -11.40 28.13 5.98
CA SER A 59 -10.32 28.16 5.00
C SER A 59 -9.24 29.24 5.23
N SER A 60 -9.48 30.21 6.14
CA SER A 60 -8.51 31.27 6.44
C SER A 60 -7.53 30.94 7.56
N ILE A 61 -7.60 29.73 8.14
CA ILE A 61 -6.72 29.31 9.25
C ILE A 61 -5.26 29.35 8.81
N GLY A 62 -4.93 28.93 7.62
CA GLY A 62 -3.56 28.92 7.12
C GLY A 62 -2.93 30.31 7.08
N ASP A 63 -3.65 31.30 6.57
CA ASP A 63 -3.17 32.69 6.55
C ASP A 63 -3.04 33.26 7.96
N ASN A 64 -3.97 32.93 8.86
CA ASN A 64 -3.93 33.37 10.24
C ASN A 64 -2.70 32.81 10.99
N ILE A 65 -2.43 31.51 10.80
CA ILE A 65 -1.24 30.86 11.37
C ILE A 65 0.04 31.56 10.91
N PHE A 66 0.15 31.82 9.62
CA PHE A 66 1.32 32.50 9.07
C PHE A 66 1.48 33.90 9.65
N GLN A 67 0.39 34.69 9.75
CA GLN A 67 0.41 36.02 10.36
C GLN A 67 0.81 35.99 11.86
N ILE A 68 0.34 35.00 12.62
CA ILE A 68 0.72 34.82 14.04
C ILE A 68 2.23 34.57 14.15
N LEU A 69 2.76 33.65 13.34
CA LEU A 69 4.18 33.31 13.36
C LEU A 69 5.03 34.52 12.96
N GLU A 70 4.62 35.29 11.96
CA GLU A 70 5.33 36.48 11.52
C GLU A 70 5.32 37.58 12.62
N ALA A 71 4.19 37.76 13.33
CA ALA A 71 4.05 38.72 14.42
C ALA A 71 4.96 38.38 15.62
N GLU A 72 5.15 37.10 15.92
CA GLU A 72 6.03 36.59 16.98
C GLU A 72 7.52 36.51 16.56
N GLY A 73 7.84 36.99 15.34
CA GLY A 73 9.21 37.14 14.88
C GLY A 73 9.76 35.96 14.07
N PHE A 74 8.96 34.94 13.78
CA PHE A 74 9.33 33.85 12.87
C PHE A 74 9.20 34.31 11.41
N LYS A 75 10.22 34.99 10.91
CA LYS A 75 10.25 35.49 9.53
C LYS A 75 10.53 34.34 8.57
N GLY A 76 9.55 33.95 7.80
CA GLY A 76 9.64 32.91 6.79
C GLY A 76 8.87 33.28 5.53
N GLU A 77 8.98 32.42 4.54
CA GLU A 77 8.22 32.51 3.29
C GLU A 77 7.13 31.44 3.29
N LEU A 78 5.87 31.84 3.13
CA LEU A 78 4.75 30.92 2.98
C LEU A 78 4.87 30.22 1.63
N LYS A 79 5.16 28.92 1.64
CA LYS A 79 5.30 28.11 0.42
C LYS A 79 3.97 27.57 -0.07
N ARG A 80 3.16 27.07 0.88
CA ARG A 80 1.91 26.39 0.55
C ARG A 80 0.93 26.44 1.71
N VAL A 81 -0.34 26.60 1.37
CA VAL A 81 -1.46 26.36 2.27
C VAL A 81 -2.42 25.39 1.59
N GLU A 82 -2.73 24.32 2.25
CA GLU A 82 -3.75 23.36 1.81
C GLU A 82 -4.85 23.30 2.86
N PHE A 83 -6.08 23.27 2.40
CA PHE A 83 -7.25 23.16 3.25
C PHE A 83 -8.16 22.07 2.75
N VAL A 84 -8.53 21.15 3.63
CA VAL A 84 -9.53 20.11 3.38
C VAL A 84 -10.63 20.27 4.42
N GLY A 85 -11.82 20.65 3.96
CA GLY A 85 -12.96 20.76 4.87
C GLY A 85 -13.32 19.40 5.49
N PRO A 86 -13.79 19.37 6.75
CA PRO A 86 -14.09 18.11 7.46
C PRO A 86 -15.09 17.21 6.72
N GLN A 87 -16.08 17.83 6.07
CA GLN A 87 -17.07 17.09 5.28
C GLN A 87 -16.43 16.42 4.05
N VAL A 88 -15.52 17.14 3.36
CA VAL A 88 -14.79 16.60 2.19
C VAL A 88 -13.87 15.48 2.63
N GLY A 89 -13.14 15.62 3.74
CA GLY A 89 -12.29 14.57 4.28
C GLY A 89 -13.07 13.31 4.65
N ALA A 90 -14.24 13.46 5.27
CA ALA A 90 -15.13 12.34 5.58
C ALA A 90 -15.63 11.64 4.30
N GLU A 91 -16.03 12.40 3.28
CA GLU A 91 -16.47 11.87 2.00
C GLU A 91 -15.35 11.12 1.27
N LEU A 92 -14.14 11.68 1.22
CA LEU A 92 -12.97 11.04 0.61
C LEU A 92 -12.60 9.73 1.32
N ARG A 93 -12.70 9.70 2.66
CA ARG A 93 -12.48 8.47 3.45
C ARG A 93 -13.51 7.39 3.10
N ASP A 94 -14.78 7.75 3.05
CA ASP A 94 -15.86 6.80 2.78
C ASP A 94 -15.80 6.29 1.32
N GLN A 95 -15.57 7.18 0.35
CA GLN A 95 -15.41 6.82 -1.06
C GLN A 95 -14.11 6.04 -1.32
N GLY A 96 -13.00 6.42 -0.69
CA GLY A 96 -11.72 5.71 -0.78
C GLY A 96 -11.82 4.31 -0.19
N GLY A 97 -12.46 4.17 0.98
CA GLY A 97 -12.73 2.87 1.61
C GLY A 97 -13.62 1.98 0.74
N LEU A 98 -14.71 2.54 0.21
CA LEU A 98 -15.59 1.82 -0.71
C LEU A 98 -14.86 1.41 -1.99
N GLY A 99 -14.08 2.31 -2.59
CA GLY A 99 -13.28 2.03 -3.77
C GLY A 99 -12.29 0.88 -3.55
N MET A 100 -11.62 0.86 -2.41
CA MET A 100 -10.73 -0.25 -2.03
C MET A 100 -11.48 -1.57 -1.88
N LEU A 101 -12.65 -1.57 -1.22
CA LEU A 101 -13.47 -2.78 -1.08
C LEU A 101 -13.94 -3.30 -2.44
N VAL A 102 -14.40 -2.41 -3.33
CA VAL A 102 -14.82 -2.80 -4.68
C VAL A 102 -13.64 -3.36 -5.48
N ALA A 103 -12.47 -2.73 -5.42
CA ALA A 103 -11.27 -3.22 -6.09
C ALA A 103 -10.87 -4.61 -5.59
N LEU A 104 -10.84 -4.81 -4.27
CA LEU A 104 -10.56 -6.13 -3.66
C LEU A 104 -11.59 -7.17 -4.11
N PHE A 105 -12.88 -6.84 -4.08
CA PHE A 105 -13.93 -7.75 -4.52
C PHE A 105 -13.78 -8.15 -5.99
N MET A 106 -13.50 -7.19 -6.88
CA MET A 106 -13.27 -7.47 -8.30
C MET A 106 -12.04 -8.34 -8.54
N ILE A 107 -10.96 -8.11 -7.79
CA ILE A 107 -9.75 -8.93 -7.84
C ILE A 107 -10.05 -10.35 -7.35
N LEU A 108 -10.75 -10.50 -6.22
CA LEU A 108 -11.17 -11.80 -5.70
C LEU A 108 -12.03 -12.56 -6.69
N PHE A 109 -12.99 -11.88 -7.29
CA PHE A 109 -13.86 -12.45 -8.32
C PHE A 109 -13.04 -12.93 -9.52
N TYR A 110 -12.12 -12.10 -10.03
CA TYR A 110 -11.23 -12.48 -11.13
C TYR A 110 -10.39 -13.71 -10.79
N VAL A 111 -9.75 -13.73 -9.62
CA VAL A 111 -8.90 -14.85 -9.19
C VAL A 111 -9.71 -16.12 -9.02
N ALA A 112 -10.90 -16.04 -8.38
CA ALA A 112 -11.79 -17.17 -8.20
C ALA A 112 -12.27 -17.77 -9.54
N PHE A 113 -12.51 -16.91 -10.53
CA PHE A 113 -12.95 -17.35 -11.87
C PHE A 113 -11.78 -17.90 -12.71
N ARG A 114 -10.58 -17.31 -12.56
CA ARG A 114 -9.38 -17.67 -13.35
C ARG A 114 -8.68 -18.90 -12.81
N PHE A 115 -8.70 -19.10 -11.49
CA PHE A 115 -8.01 -20.19 -10.81
C PHE A 115 -8.99 -21.09 -10.04
N GLN A 116 -8.53 -22.30 -9.74
CA GLN A 116 -9.26 -23.20 -8.85
C GLN A 116 -9.33 -22.61 -7.44
N TYR A 117 -10.36 -22.98 -6.68
CA TYR A 117 -10.66 -22.38 -5.37
C TYR A 117 -9.49 -22.41 -4.37
N LYS A 118 -8.62 -23.47 -4.38
CA LYS A 118 -7.46 -23.55 -3.48
C LYS A 118 -6.42 -22.46 -3.78
N PHE A 119 -6.16 -22.19 -5.05
CA PHE A 119 -5.27 -21.09 -5.46
C PHE A 119 -5.88 -19.73 -5.17
N ALA A 120 -7.18 -19.58 -5.38
CA ALA A 120 -7.89 -18.35 -5.04
C ALA A 120 -7.79 -18.05 -3.56
N LEU A 121 -8.00 -19.04 -2.67
CA LEU A 121 -7.82 -18.88 -1.23
C LEU A 121 -6.39 -18.51 -0.85
N GLY A 122 -5.39 -19.15 -1.47
CA GLY A 122 -3.98 -18.81 -1.26
C GLY A 122 -3.66 -17.35 -1.64
N ALA A 123 -4.14 -16.90 -2.80
CA ALA A 123 -3.96 -15.53 -3.26
C ALA A 123 -4.64 -14.50 -2.34
N VAL A 124 -5.87 -14.80 -1.90
CA VAL A 124 -6.62 -13.95 -0.95
C VAL A 124 -5.89 -13.83 0.39
N ALA A 125 -5.40 -14.95 0.91
CA ALA A 125 -4.64 -14.96 2.16
C ALA A 125 -3.35 -14.13 2.04
N ALA A 126 -2.61 -14.26 0.93
CA ALA A 126 -1.42 -13.48 0.66
C ALA A 126 -1.73 -11.97 0.56
N LEU A 127 -2.77 -11.58 -0.18
CA LEU A 127 -3.19 -10.18 -0.27
C LEU A 127 -3.63 -9.61 1.08
N GLY A 128 -4.40 -10.37 1.86
CA GLY A 128 -4.80 -9.96 3.21
C GLY A 128 -3.60 -9.77 4.13
N HIS A 129 -2.63 -10.68 4.09
CA HIS A 129 -1.37 -10.59 4.80
C HIS A 129 -0.61 -9.31 4.43
N ASP A 130 -0.45 -9.01 3.14
CA ASP A 130 0.30 -7.86 2.66
C ASP A 130 -0.34 -6.54 3.12
N VAL A 131 -1.66 -6.42 2.94
CA VAL A 131 -2.42 -5.23 3.36
C VAL A 131 -2.32 -5.01 4.87
N VAL A 132 -2.51 -6.07 5.68
CA VAL A 132 -2.46 -5.97 7.15
C VAL A 132 -1.07 -5.55 7.63
N ILE A 133 0.01 -6.09 7.04
CA ILE A 133 1.37 -5.71 7.41
C ILE A 133 1.64 -4.24 7.07
N ILE A 134 1.30 -3.79 5.86
CA ILE A 134 1.54 -2.40 5.45
C ILE A 134 0.78 -1.43 6.36
N LEU A 135 -0.52 -1.66 6.57
CA LEU A 135 -1.33 -0.84 7.46
C LEU A 135 -0.82 -0.88 8.90
N GLY A 136 -0.38 -2.06 9.36
CA GLY A 136 0.23 -2.24 10.67
C GLY A 136 1.51 -1.42 10.84
N LEU A 137 2.41 -1.43 9.85
CA LEU A 137 3.63 -0.63 9.87
C LEU A 137 3.33 0.87 9.87
N PHE A 138 2.41 1.33 9.02
CA PHE A 138 1.97 2.73 9.01
C PHE A 138 1.41 3.17 10.37
N SER A 139 0.65 2.28 11.02
CA SER A 139 0.09 2.53 12.35
C SER A 139 1.15 2.56 13.46
N ILE A 140 2.09 1.59 13.48
CA ILE A 140 3.13 1.47 14.50
C ILE A 140 4.10 2.66 14.45
N PHE A 141 4.51 3.06 13.25
CA PHE A 141 5.44 4.17 13.08
C PHE A 141 4.76 5.55 13.04
N GLY A 142 3.43 5.59 13.11
CA GLY A 142 2.66 6.84 13.10
C GLY A 142 2.71 7.60 11.77
N TRP A 143 3.07 6.92 10.65
CA TRP A 143 3.11 7.55 9.34
C TRP A 143 1.70 7.92 8.87
N ASP A 144 1.60 9.03 8.15
CA ASP A 144 0.33 9.51 7.64
C ASP A 144 -0.18 8.61 6.52
N PHE A 145 -1.44 8.21 6.64
CA PHE A 145 -2.17 7.47 5.63
C PHE A 145 -3.12 8.43 4.90
N ASP A 146 -2.72 8.87 3.71
CA ASP A 146 -3.43 9.78 2.84
C ASP A 146 -3.94 9.08 1.56
N LEU A 147 -4.53 9.84 0.63
CA LEU A 147 -5.01 9.30 -0.66
C LEU A 147 -3.88 8.72 -1.50
N THR A 148 -2.68 9.27 -1.42
CA THR A 148 -1.54 8.79 -2.19
C THR A 148 -1.08 7.43 -1.67
N VAL A 149 -1.07 7.23 -0.35
CA VAL A 149 -0.79 5.94 0.29
C VAL A 149 -1.88 4.92 0.00
N LEU A 150 -3.15 5.32 -0.02
CA LEU A 150 -4.25 4.46 -0.46
C LEU A 150 -4.05 3.99 -1.90
N ALA A 151 -3.69 4.89 -2.80
CA ALA A 151 -3.37 4.55 -4.19
C ALA A 151 -2.16 3.58 -4.30
N ALA A 152 -1.13 3.81 -3.47
CA ALA A 152 0.01 2.89 -3.38
C ALA A 152 -0.42 1.50 -2.91
N LEU A 153 -1.31 1.41 -1.91
CA LEU A 153 -1.82 0.14 -1.41
C LEU A 153 -2.57 -0.64 -2.50
N LEU A 154 -3.39 0.03 -3.29
CA LEU A 154 -4.06 -0.60 -4.45
C LEU A 154 -3.05 -1.08 -5.50
N ALA A 155 -1.99 -0.31 -5.76
CA ALA A 155 -0.92 -0.72 -6.66
C ALA A 155 -0.14 -1.93 -6.14
N VAL A 156 0.13 -1.99 -4.82
CA VAL A 156 0.76 -3.16 -4.16
C VAL A 156 -0.08 -4.41 -4.32
N ILE A 157 -1.40 -4.31 -4.13
CA ILE A 157 -2.31 -5.45 -4.32
C ILE A 157 -2.17 -6.01 -5.74
N GLY A 158 -2.15 -5.14 -6.75
CA GLY A 158 -1.94 -5.56 -8.14
C GLY A 158 -0.56 -6.17 -8.39
N TYR A 159 0.48 -5.61 -7.80
CA TYR A 159 1.85 -6.10 -7.91
C TYR A 159 2.03 -7.49 -7.27
N SER A 160 1.59 -7.64 -6.02
CA SER A 160 1.67 -8.92 -5.27
C SER A 160 0.86 -10.01 -5.97
N LEU A 161 -0.33 -9.66 -6.49
CA LEU A 161 -1.15 -10.59 -7.23
C LEU A 161 -0.46 -11.10 -8.50
N ASN A 162 0.28 -10.25 -9.21
CA ASN A 162 1.00 -10.66 -10.42
C ASN A 162 2.03 -11.75 -10.13
N ASP A 163 2.82 -11.62 -9.08
CA ASP A 163 3.78 -12.65 -8.67
C ASP A 163 3.09 -13.93 -8.19
N THR A 164 2.02 -13.80 -7.41
CA THR A 164 1.18 -14.92 -6.96
C THR A 164 0.60 -15.70 -8.15
N ILE A 165 0.14 -15.02 -9.20
CA ILE A 165 -0.36 -15.65 -10.44
C ILE A 165 0.74 -16.44 -11.14
N VAL A 166 1.94 -15.87 -11.27
CA VAL A 166 3.08 -16.53 -11.94
C VAL A 166 3.48 -17.81 -11.21
N VAL A 167 3.59 -17.76 -9.88
CA VAL A 167 3.90 -18.91 -9.04
C VAL A 167 2.80 -19.99 -9.15
N SER A 168 1.54 -19.56 -9.01
CA SER A 168 0.39 -20.47 -9.09
C SER A 168 0.27 -21.16 -10.45
N ASP A 169 0.50 -20.43 -11.53
CA ASP A 169 0.44 -20.99 -12.88
C ASP A 169 1.58 -22.01 -13.11
N ARG A 170 2.77 -21.73 -12.57
CA ARG A 170 3.90 -22.68 -12.64
C ARG A 170 3.64 -23.94 -11.82
N ILE A 171 3.08 -23.82 -10.62
CA ILE A 171 2.67 -24.97 -9.83
C ILE A 171 1.67 -25.82 -10.62
N ARG A 172 0.63 -25.22 -11.20
CA ARG A 172 -0.37 -25.93 -12.02
C ARG A 172 0.26 -26.61 -13.23
N GLU A 173 1.20 -25.96 -13.91
CA GLU A 173 1.91 -26.52 -15.06
C GLU A 173 2.69 -27.76 -14.66
N ASN A 174 3.47 -27.71 -13.58
CA ASN A 174 4.29 -28.82 -13.09
C ASN A 174 3.44 -30.00 -12.61
N PHE A 175 2.38 -29.77 -11.86
CA PHE A 175 1.43 -30.82 -11.43
C PHE A 175 0.79 -31.56 -12.61
N ARG A 176 0.61 -30.91 -13.76
CA ARG A 176 0.09 -31.57 -14.96
C ARG A 176 1.12 -32.40 -15.70
N LYS A 177 2.39 -32.00 -15.62
CA LYS A 177 3.50 -32.67 -16.32
C LYS A 177 4.05 -33.88 -15.53
N GLU A 178 4.24 -33.71 -14.22
CA GLU A 178 4.90 -34.67 -13.35
C GLU A 178 3.88 -35.31 -12.40
N ARG A 179 3.39 -36.49 -12.77
CA ARG A 179 2.32 -37.18 -12.01
C ARG A 179 2.84 -38.06 -10.84
N ALA A 180 4.14 -38.30 -10.77
CA ALA A 180 4.73 -39.21 -9.78
C ALA A 180 5.41 -38.48 -8.59
N MET A 181 5.50 -37.18 -8.61
CA MET A 181 6.19 -36.36 -7.60
C MET A 181 5.25 -36.04 -6.43
N ASP A 182 5.81 -35.99 -5.22
CA ASP A 182 5.05 -35.54 -4.04
C ASP A 182 4.61 -34.08 -4.17
N PRO A 183 3.39 -33.71 -3.70
CA PRO A 183 2.90 -32.33 -3.78
C PRO A 183 3.83 -31.27 -3.20
N GLU A 184 4.50 -31.56 -2.08
CA GLU A 184 5.44 -30.65 -1.43
C GLU A 184 6.68 -30.41 -2.31
N GLU A 185 7.29 -31.50 -2.84
CA GLU A 185 8.42 -31.42 -3.77
C GLU A 185 8.04 -30.66 -5.05
N MET A 186 6.81 -30.85 -5.54
CA MET A 186 6.31 -30.17 -6.73
C MET A 186 6.17 -28.65 -6.52
N ILE A 187 5.66 -28.24 -5.36
CA ILE A 187 5.55 -26.83 -4.99
C ILE A 187 6.95 -26.22 -4.88
N ASP A 188 7.88 -26.88 -4.19
CA ASP A 188 9.27 -26.42 -4.03
C ASP A 188 9.98 -26.27 -5.38
N LEU A 189 9.85 -27.26 -6.26
CA LEU A 189 10.38 -27.20 -7.62
C LEU A 189 9.83 -25.98 -8.38
N SER A 190 8.53 -25.74 -8.28
CA SER A 190 7.85 -24.64 -8.97
C SER A 190 8.30 -23.27 -8.47
N LEU A 191 8.45 -23.14 -7.14
CA LEU A 191 9.00 -21.93 -6.51
C LEU A 191 10.42 -21.66 -6.99
N ASN A 192 11.29 -22.65 -6.98
CA ASN A 192 12.66 -22.52 -7.46
C ASN A 192 12.76 -22.11 -8.93
N GLN A 193 11.86 -22.60 -9.78
CA GLN A 193 11.80 -22.23 -11.20
C GLN A 193 11.36 -20.79 -11.44
N THR A 194 10.53 -20.20 -10.55
CA THR A 194 10.02 -18.83 -10.66
C THR A 194 10.82 -17.82 -9.87
N LEU A 195 11.61 -18.26 -8.88
CA LEU A 195 12.34 -17.42 -7.93
C LEU A 195 13.23 -16.37 -8.61
N GLY A 196 13.99 -16.78 -9.62
CA GLY A 196 14.87 -15.85 -10.34
C GLY A 196 14.11 -14.68 -11.00
N ARG A 197 12.96 -14.96 -11.59
CA ARG A 197 12.10 -13.94 -12.17
C ARG A 197 11.53 -13.01 -11.11
N THR A 198 10.97 -13.56 -10.05
CA THR A 198 10.38 -12.78 -8.94
C THR A 198 11.41 -11.87 -8.28
N ILE A 199 12.63 -12.37 -8.02
CA ILE A 199 13.69 -11.54 -7.43
C ILE A 199 14.11 -10.42 -8.38
N VAL A 200 14.31 -10.70 -9.67
CA VAL A 200 14.74 -9.67 -10.63
C VAL A 200 13.67 -8.60 -10.80
N THR A 201 12.39 -8.97 -10.93
CA THR A 201 11.29 -8.01 -11.06
C THR A 201 11.14 -7.15 -9.79
N SER A 202 11.21 -7.75 -8.61
CA SER A 202 11.14 -7.02 -7.34
C SER A 202 12.33 -6.09 -7.16
N PHE A 203 13.53 -6.55 -7.45
CA PHE A 203 14.76 -5.75 -7.32
C PHE A 203 14.75 -4.54 -8.25
N THR A 204 14.40 -4.73 -9.53
CA THR A 204 14.31 -3.61 -10.49
C THR A 204 13.24 -2.60 -10.11
N THR A 205 12.11 -3.05 -9.61
CA THR A 205 11.05 -2.18 -9.09
C THR A 205 11.53 -1.41 -7.87
N LEU A 206 12.18 -2.08 -6.91
CA LEU A 206 12.73 -1.43 -5.72
C LEU A 206 13.76 -0.37 -6.04
N LEU A 207 14.63 -0.56 -7.05
CA LEU A 207 15.58 0.46 -7.49
C LEU A 207 14.87 1.76 -7.89
N VAL A 208 13.80 1.66 -8.68
CA VAL A 208 13.00 2.83 -9.09
C VAL A 208 12.29 3.46 -7.89
N LEU A 209 11.72 2.66 -7.01
CA LEU A 209 11.02 3.14 -5.83
C LEU A 209 11.96 3.81 -4.82
N PHE A 210 13.17 3.31 -4.63
CA PHE A 210 14.18 3.98 -3.80
C PHE A 210 14.63 5.29 -4.42
N ALA A 211 14.83 5.35 -5.74
CA ALA A 211 15.12 6.61 -6.41
C ALA A 211 13.96 7.62 -6.20
N LEU A 212 12.71 7.17 -6.32
CA LEU A 212 11.53 7.99 -6.07
C LEU A 212 11.46 8.44 -4.61
N PHE A 213 11.76 7.56 -3.65
CA PHE A 213 11.76 7.87 -2.22
C PHE A 213 12.81 8.92 -1.85
N ILE A 214 14.00 8.86 -2.46
CA ILE A 214 15.11 9.77 -2.17
C ILE A 214 14.96 11.10 -2.89
N PHE A 215 14.57 11.08 -4.16
CA PHE A 215 14.57 12.26 -5.03
C PHE A 215 13.17 12.81 -5.34
N GLY A 216 12.11 12.11 -4.99
CA GLY A 216 10.72 12.47 -5.35
C GLY A 216 10.10 13.57 -4.49
N GLY A 217 10.78 13.99 -3.42
CA GLY A 217 10.24 15.01 -2.50
C GLY A 217 9.23 14.45 -1.49
N GLU A 218 8.90 15.28 -0.50
CA GLU A 218 8.10 14.84 0.66
C GLU A 218 6.67 14.46 0.30
N MET A 219 6.08 15.08 -0.72
CA MET A 219 4.69 14.79 -1.12
C MET A 219 4.44 13.35 -1.56
N ILE A 220 5.44 12.71 -2.19
CA ILE A 220 5.32 11.32 -2.67
C ILE A 220 6.09 10.34 -1.82
N LYS A 221 6.66 10.78 -0.70
CA LYS A 221 7.45 9.95 0.21
C LYS A 221 6.62 8.84 0.84
N GLY A 222 5.41 9.16 1.33
CA GLY A 222 4.47 8.18 1.87
C GLY A 222 4.05 7.13 0.83
N PHE A 223 3.73 7.58 -0.38
CA PHE A 223 3.44 6.73 -1.54
C PHE A 223 4.59 5.76 -1.85
N SER A 224 5.81 6.31 -1.99
CA SER A 224 7.00 5.52 -2.31
C SER A 224 7.32 4.52 -1.22
N LEU A 225 7.20 4.93 0.06
CA LEU A 225 7.43 4.06 1.21
C LEU A 225 6.42 2.89 1.24
N ALA A 226 5.14 3.18 1.03
CA ALA A 226 4.10 2.14 0.96
C ALA A 226 4.38 1.12 -0.15
N LEU A 227 4.81 1.60 -1.33
CA LEU A 227 5.19 0.72 -2.43
C LEU A 227 6.45 -0.11 -2.14
N ILE A 228 7.50 0.48 -1.53
CA ILE A 228 8.71 -0.26 -1.14
C ILE A 228 8.35 -1.39 -0.18
N LEU A 229 7.61 -1.08 0.88
CA LEU A 229 7.15 -2.07 1.85
C LEU A 229 6.28 -3.13 1.17
N GLY A 230 5.38 -2.69 0.30
CA GLY A 230 4.48 -3.57 -0.44
C GLY A 230 5.19 -4.54 -1.37
N VAL A 231 6.21 -4.09 -2.10
CA VAL A 231 7.01 -4.96 -2.97
C VAL A 231 7.82 -5.98 -2.14
N LEU A 232 8.41 -5.55 -1.02
CA LEU A 232 9.15 -6.46 -0.13
C LEU A 232 8.24 -7.52 0.49
N VAL A 233 7.13 -7.10 1.07
CA VAL A 233 6.15 -7.99 1.73
C VAL A 233 5.47 -8.88 0.70
N GLY A 234 5.05 -8.33 -0.46
CA GLY A 234 4.41 -9.07 -1.55
C GLY A 234 5.32 -10.11 -2.20
N THR A 235 6.62 -9.81 -2.32
CA THR A 235 7.61 -10.80 -2.79
C THR A 235 7.74 -11.96 -1.81
N TYR A 236 7.75 -11.66 -0.51
CA TYR A 236 7.76 -12.71 0.51
C TYR A 236 6.46 -13.53 0.50
N SER A 237 5.31 -12.86 0.44
CA SER A 237 4.00 -13.54 0.54
C SER A 237 3.70 -14.42 -0.67
N SER A 238 4.07 -13.99 -1.88
CA SER A 238 3.90 -14.77 -3.11
C SER A 238 4.69 -16.08 -3.09
N ILE A 239 5.82 -16.12 -2.41
CA ILE A 239 6.66 -17.32 -2.28
C ILE A 239 6.21 -18.20 -1.10
N TYR A 240 6.07 -17.61 0.10
CA TYR A 240 5.89 -18.39 1.32
C TYR A 240 4.44 -18.52 1.77
N VAL A 241 3.65 -17.44 1.72
CA VAL A 241 2.26 -17.47 2.20
C VAL A 241 1.39 -18.31 1.28
N VAL A 242 1.52 -18.09 -0.04
CA VAL A 242 0.76 -18.86 -1.04
C VAL A 242 1.14 -20.36 -0.97
N ALA A 243 2.43 -20.68 -0.94
CA ALA A 243 2.90 -22.07 -0.85
C ALA A 243 2.39 -22.78 0.41
N ASN A 244 2.51 -22.15 1.58
CA ASN A 244 2.00 -22.70 2.84
C ASN A 244 0.49 -22.89 2.83
N MET A 245 -0.27 -21.98 2.22
CA MET A 245 -1.71 -22.14 2.08
C MET A 245 -2.07 -23.32 1.17
N LEU A 246 -1.37 -23.49 0.05
CA LEU A 246 -1.61 -24.61 -0.86
C LEU A 246 -1.26 -25.95 -0.21
N MET A 247 -0.17 -26.03 0.56
CA MET A 247 0.18 -27.21 1.35
C MET A 247 -0.87 -27.51 2.42
N SER A 248 -1.33 -26.49 3.16
CA SER A 248 -2.35 -26.65 4.21
C SER A 248 -3.71 -27.09 3.65
N LEU A 249 -4.03 -26.70 2.42
CA LEU A 249 -5.24 -27.11 1.71
C LEU A 249 -5.10 -28.48 1.04
N THR A 250 -3.98 -29.19 1.26
CA THR A 250 -3.70 -30.51 0.69
C THR A 250 -3.99 -30.53 -0.81
N LEU A 251 -3.22 -29.71 -1.57
CA LEU A 251 -3.33 -29.66 -3.04
C LEU A 251 -3.00 -31.05 -3.62
N THR A 252 -3.95 -31.62 -4.38
CA THR A 252 -3.80 -32.93 -5.01
C THR A 252 -3.80 -32.81 -6.54
N GLN A 253 -3.34 -33.86 -7.20
CA GLN A 253 -3.37 -33.93 -8.67
C GLN A 253 -4.79 -33.94 -9.21
N GLU A 254 -5.75 -34.52 -8.47
CA GLU A 254 -7.16 -34.54 -8.86
C GLU A 254 -7.76 -33.14 -8.91
N ASP A 255 -7.32 -32.23 -8.03
CA ASP A 255 -7.76 -30.83 -8.04
C ASP A 255 -7.35 -30.10 -9.34
N LEU A 256 -6.32 -30.61 -10.06
CA LEU A 256 -5.74 -30.00 -11.24
C LEU A 256 -6.02 -30.78 -12.52
N ALA A 257 -6.72 -31.92 -12.41
CA ALA A 257 -7.14 -32.70 -13.58
C ALA A 257 -8.05 -31.84 -14.48
N ILE A 258 -7.74 -31.83 -15.77
CA ILE A 258 -8.66 -31.25 -16.77
C ILE A 258 -9.82 -32.26 -16.86
N PRO A 259 -11.09 -31.83 -16.69
CA PRO A 259 -12.23 -32.68 -16.94
C PRO A 259 -12.09 -33.30 -18.34
N GLU A 260 -12.16 -34.61 -18.42
CA GLU A 260 -12.21 -35.28 -19.72
C GLU A 260 -13.45 -34.76 -20.47
N PRO A 261 -13.36 -34.41 -21.75
CA PRO A 261 -14.53 -33.96 -22.52
C PRO A 261 -15.61 -35.06 -22.42
N GLU A 262 -16.81 -34.69 -22.03
CA GLU A 262 -17.96 -35.60 -22.09
C GLU A 262 -18.06 -36.12 -23.54
N GLY A 263 -17.78 -37.44 -23.73
CA GLY A 263 -17.81 -38.08 -25.05
C GLY A 263 -16.51 -38.71 -25.48
N ALA A 264 -15.44 -38.67 -24.73
CA ALA A 264 -14.17 -39.35 -25.06
C ALA A 264 -14.30 -40.88 -25.15
N ASP A 265 -15.34 -41.46 -24.54
CA ASP A 265 -15.61 -42.91 -24.56
C ASP A 265 -16.28 -43.42 -25.82
N PHE A 266 -16.58 -42.52 -26.78
CA PHE A 266 -17.29 -42.93 -28.00
C PHE A 266 -16.37 -43.27 -29.21
N ASP A 267 -15.06 -43.07 -29.12
CA ASP A 267 -14.11 -43.35 -30.18
C ASP A 267 -13.50 -44.78 -30.13
N GLU A 268 -13.93 -45.63 -29.19
CA GLU A 268 -13.57 -47.06 -29.21
C GLU A 268 -14.73 -47.93 -29.72
N LEU A 269 -15.18 -47.68 -30.95
CA LEU A 269 -15.95 -48.68 -31.67
C LEU A 269 -15.11 -49.22 -32.82
N PRO A 270 -15.05 -50.58 -32.97
CA PRO A 270 -14.17 -51.29 -33.89
C PRO A 270 -14.51 -51.07 -35.34
#